data_5373d7a75feb150f5807aa2832e47bea
#
_entry.id   5373d7a75feb150f5807aa2832e47bea
#
_cell.length_a   1.000
_cell.length_b   1.000
_cell.length_c   1.000
_cell.angle_alpha   90.00
_cell.angle_beta   90.00
_cell.angle_gamma   90.00
#
_symmetry.space_group_name_H-M   'P 1'
#
loop_
_entity.id
_entity.type
_entity.pdbx_description
1 polymer ?
#
loop_
_entity_poly.entity_id
_entity_poly.type
_entity_poly.pdbx_seq_one_letter_code
_entity_poly.pdbx_strand_id
1 'polypeptide(L)'
;STPLYSSAASDVYKRQGCEAAHASARLGCKVALITLDNNGIGQMSCNPAVGGIGKSHLAREIDAMDGLICKIADMSALQRRKLNARKGPAVQATRIQTCRDTYKQQMQKTIFGNSNISVVEAMASSLIINDNKITGVKVNSDSREIYSETVILTTGTFLGGRIHIGDKSFSSGRVGDDASIQLERFFKQQGFEIGRLKTGTPPRILKSSINYNGLQHQPSDKELPFLSYLHDQYGLRCDSINEIPCHITYTNGETHKIIRDAQALSPLFNGSIESAGPRSVSYTHLTLPTNREV
;
A
#
# COMPACT_ATOMS: atom_id res chain seq x y z
N SER A 1 6.83 1.88 30.88
CA SER A 1 6.91 2.04 29.39
C SER A 1 5.51 2.22 28.86
N THR A 2 5.26 3.37 28.29
CA THR A 2 3.95 3.78 27.81
C THR A 2 3.62 3.08 26.50
N PRO A 3 2.44 2.46 26.33
CA PRO A 3 2.07 1.84 25.08
C PRO A 3 1.78 2.87 23.99
N LEU A 4 2.32 2.64 22.79
CA LEU A 4 1.98 3.34 21.58
C LEU A 4 0.98 2.51 20.78
N TYR A 5 -0.06 3.15 20.22
CA TYR A 5 -1.08 2.46 19.45
C TYR A 5 -1.10 2.96 18.00
N SER A 6 -1.17 2.01 17.08
CA SER A 6 -1.36 2.28 15.66
C SER A 6 -2.63 1.59 15.19
N SER A 7 -3.56 2.33 14.57
CA SER A 7 -4.65 1.72 13.84
C SER A 7 -4.26 1.64 12.37
N ALA A 8 -4.07 0.43 11.86
CA ALA A 8 -3.74 0.20 10.47
C ALA A 8 -4.97 -0.24 9.70
N ALA A 9 -5.36 0.52 8.72
CA ALA A 9 -6.36 0.10 7.76
C ALA A 9 -5.90 0.50 6.36
N SER A 10 -5.76 -0.48 5.50
CA SER A 10 -5.59 -0.47 4.06
C SER A 10 -4.20 -0.57 3.43
N ASP A 11 -4.24 -0.98 2.26
CA ASP A 11 -3.36 -1.60 1.29
C ASP A 11 -1.93 -1.08 1.15
N VAL A 12 -1.74 0.18 0.90
CA VAL A 12 -0.42 0.83 0.98
C VAL A 12 -0.08 1.09 2.44
N TYR A 13 -1.06 1.17 3.30
CA TYR A 13 -1.01 1.69 4.65
C TYR A 13 -1.04 0.61 5.74
N LYS A 14 -1.45 -0.63 5.45
CA LYS A 14 -1.17 -1.79 6.31
C LYS A 14 0.34 -1.94 6.55
N ARG A 15 1.14 -1.54 5.58
CA ARG A 15 2.59 -1.46 5.69
C ARG A 15 3.05 -0.31 6.59
N GLN A 16 2.42 0.86 6.53
CA GLN A 16 2.77 1.99 7.40
C GLN A 16 2.48 1.69 8.87
N GLY A 17 1.37 1.02 9.18
CA GLY A 17 1.07 0.56 10.53
C GLY A 17 2.09 -0.47 11.03
N CYS A 18 2.53 -1.38 10.18
CA CYS A 18 3.59 -2.32 10.51
C CYS A 18 4.94 -1.62 10.76
N GLU A 19 5.28 -0.63 9.92
CA GLU A 19 6.49 0.19 10.10
C GLU A 19 6.44 0.96 11.42
N ALA A 20 5.34 1.64 11.71
CA ALA A 20 5.17 2.39 12.94
C ALA A 20 5.22 1.48 14.18
N ALA A 21 4.56 0.32 14.12
CA ALA A 21 4.58 -0.65 15.21
C ALA A 21 6.00 -1.22 15.42
N HIS A 22 6.68 -1.58 14.34
CA HIS A 22 8.04 -2.10 14.41
C HIS A 22 9.03 -1.06 14.96
N ALA A 23 9.00 0.16 14.43
CA ALA A 23 9.87 1.24 14.90
C ALA A 23 9.65 1.54 16.40
N SER A 24 8.39 1.65 16.83
CA SER A 24 8.04 1.90 18.23
C SER A 24 8.49 0.75 19.15
N ALA A 25 8.27 -0.50 18.72
CA ALA A 25 8.69 -1.67 19.48
C ALA A 25 10.22 -1.76 19.63
N ARG A 26 10.98 -1.37 18.60
CA ARG A 26 12.45 -1.29 18.64
C ARG A 26 12.95 -0.21 19.61
N LEU A 27 12.19 0.85 19.80
CA LEU A 27 12.47 1.89 20.79
C LEU A 27 12.11 1.43 22.23
N GLY A 28 11.69 0.18 22.40
CA GLY A 28 11.32 -0.38 23.70
C GLY A 28 9.89 -0.11 24.14
N CYS A 29 9.05 0.50 23.29
CA CYS A 29 7.66 0.75 23.61
C CYS A 29 6.83 -0.54 23.53
N LYS A 30 5.81 -0.65 24.39
CA LYS A 30 4.73 -1.63 24.22
C LYS A 30 3.72 -1.07 23.24
N VAL A 31 3.43 -1.82 22.18
CA VAL A 31 2.60 -1.36 21.06
C VAL A 31 1.37 -2.22 20.93
N ALA A 32 0.19 -1.61 20.79
CA ALA A 32 -1.00 -2.29 20.29
C ALA A 32 -1.23 -1.88 18.81
N LEU A 33 -1.10 -2.83 17.91
CA LEU A 33 -1.42 -2.68 16.50
C LEU A 33 -2.90 -3.05 16.28
N ILE A 34 -3.75 -2.04 16.11
CA ILE A 34 -5.18 -2.25 15.89
C ILE A 34 -5.42 -2.43 14.39
N THR A 35 -6.06 -3.51 14.00
CA THR A 35 -6.39 -3.85 12.61
C THR A 35 -7.76 -4.48 12.49
N LEU A 36 -8.46 -4.29 11.37
CA LEU A 36 -9.75 -4.90 11.11
C LEU A 36 -9.68 -6.42 10.97
N ASP A 37 -8.56 -6.93 10.47
CA ASP A 37 -8.34 -8.34 10.21
C ASP A 37 -6.86 -8.65 10.40
N ASN A 38 -6.56 -9.58 11.29
CA ASN A 38 -5.19 -10.05 11.55
C ASN A 38 -4.57 -10.66 10.29
N ASN A 39 -5.36 -11.35 9.48
CA ASN A 39 -4.91 -11.88 8.20
C ASN A 39 -4.62 -10.78 7.16
N GLY A 40 -5.10 -9.58 7.39
CA GLY A 40 -4.84 -8.43 6.54
C GLY A 40 -3.46 -7.80 6.70
N ILE A 41 -2.72 -8.13 7.76
CA ILE A 41 -1.37 -7.60 8.00
C ILE A 41 -0.43 -8.00 6.87
N GLY A 42 0.27 -7.01 6.29
CA GLY A 42 1.19 -7.23 5.16
C GLY A 42 0.53 -7.51 3.82
N GLN A 43 -0.79 -7.46 3.72
CA GLN A 43 -1.49 -7.73 2.46
C GLN A 43 -1.27 -6.61 1.43
N MET A 44 -0.99 -7.00 0.19
CA MET A 44 -0.84 -6.10 -0.95
C MET A 44 -2.07 -6.19 -1.87
N SER A 45 -3.02 -5.25 -1.79
CA SER A 45 -4.29 -5.32 -2.52
C SER A 45 -4.19 -4.79 -3.94
N CYS A 46 -3.34 -3.80 -4.19
CA CYS A 46 -3.20 -3.19 -5.50
C CYS A 46 -2.13 -3.91 -6.34
N ASN A 47 -1.00 -3.29 -6.60
CA ASN A 47 0.13 -3.94 -7.23
C ASN A 47 1.02 -4.62 -6.20
N PRO A 48 1.40 -5.88 -6.38
CA PRO A 48 2.34 -6.55 -5.49
C PRO A 48 3.77 -6.08 -5.80
N ALA A 49 4.03 -4.81 -5.56
CA ALA A 49 5.31 -4.19 -5.85
C ALA A 49 5.70 -3.16 -4.79
N VAL A 50 7.00 -3.03 -4.55
CA VAL A 50 7.60 -1.99 -3.72
C VAL A 50 8.56 -1.18 -4.56
N GLY A 51 8.54 0.14 -4.37
CA GLY A 51 9.42 1.06 -5.07
C GLY A 51 8.78 1.73 -6.28
N GLY A 52 9.61 2.37 -7.08
CA GLY A 52 9.23 3.24 -8.17
C GLY A 52 9.72 4.67 -7.95
N ILE A 53 9.52 5.54 -8.94
CA ILE A 53 9.99 6.93 -8.90
C ILE A 53 9.33 7.67 -7.74
N GLY A 54 10.13 8.33 -6.91
CA GLY A 54 9.69 9.02 -5.70
C GLY A 54 9.29 8.11 -4.53
N LYS A 55 9.18 6.79 -4.75
CA LYS A 55 8.77 5.83 -3.72
C LYS A 55 9.96 5.07 -3.13
N SER A 56 10.84 4.53 -3.98
CA SER A 56 12.02 3.80 -3.52
C SER A 56 13.01 4.69 -2.78
N HIS A 57 13.04 5.98 -3.09
CA HIS A 57 13.86 6.95 -2.35
C HIS A 57 13.41 6.99 -0.88
N LEU A 58 12.13 7.27 -0.64
CA LEU A 58 11.56 7.29 0.72
C LEU A 58 11.61 5.91 1.40
N ALA A 59 11.38 4.83 0.65
CA ALA A 59 11.46 3.48 1.22
C ALA A 59 12.88 3.15 1.71
N ARG A 60 13.91 3.63 1.03
CA ARG A 60 15.30 3.46 1.46
C ARG A 60 15.68 4.31 2.66
N GLU A 61 15.09 5.50 2.83
CA GLU A 61 15.23 6.28 4.06
C GLU A 61 14.66 5.53 5.26
N ILE A 62 13.49 4.91 5.09
CA ILE A 62 12.88 4.05 6.12
C ILE A 62 13.77 2.82 6.40
N ASP A 63 14.32 2.21 5.36
CA ASP A 63 15.24 1.07 5.47
C ASP A 63 16.52 1.41 6.23
N ALA A 64 17.08 2.59 5.98
CA ALA A 64 18.25 3.08 6.71
C ALA A 64 17.99 3.24 8.21
N MET A 65 16.74 3.43 8.59
CA MET A 65 16.27 3.40 9.98
C MET A 65 15.80 2.01 10.44
N ASP A 66 16.21 0.95 9.73
CA ASP A 66 15.88 -0.44 10.00
C ASP A 66 14.38 -0.80 9.79
N GLY A 67 13.70 -0.15 8.84
CA GLY A 67 12.33 -0.45 8.48
C GLY A 67 12.15 -1.80 7.77
N LEU A 68 10.92 -2.26 7.69
CA LEU A 68 10.58 -3.60 7.18
C LEU A 68 10.33 -3.66 5.68
N ILE A 69 9.84 -2.58 5.08
CA ILE A 69 9.29 -2.60 3.72
C ILE A 69 10.29 -3.07 2.66
N CYS A 70 11.53 -2.58 2.73
CA CYS A 70 12.57 -2.95 1.78
C CYS A 70 13.05 -4.38 1.99
N LYS A 71 13.27 -4.77 3.24
CA LYS A 71 13.70 -6.12 3.63
C LYS A 71 12.73 -7.18 3.16
N ILE A 72 11.45 -6.99 3.48
CA ILE A 72 10.41 -7.96 3.12
C ILE A 72 10.15 -7.96 1.61
N ALA A 73 10.31 -6.80 0.93
CA ALA A 73 10.25 -6.76 -0.52
C ALA A 73 11.36 -7.60 -1.16
N ASP A 74 12.58 -7.50 -0.66
CA ASP A 74 13.70 -8.32 -1.15
C ASP A 74 13.50 -9.81 -0.87
N MET A 75 12.99 -10.18 0.32
CA MET A 75 12.67 -11.57 0.69
C MET A 75 11.57 -12.20 -0.18
N SER A 76 10.70 -11.39 -0.75
CA SER A 76 9.54 -11.82 -1.54
C SER A 76 9.64 -11.47 -3.02
N ALA A 77 10.82 -11.05 -3.49
CA ALA A 77 11.02 -10.56 -4.83
C ALA A 77 10.76 -11.64 -5.91
N LEU A 78 10.04 -11.25 -6.96
CA LEU A 78 9.83 -12.02 -8.18
C LEU A 78 10.54 -11.38 -9.38
N GLN A 79 10.64 -10.05 -9.39
CA GLN A 79 11.33 -9.29 -10.43
C GLN A 79 11.88 -8.00 -9.83
N ARG A 80 13.06 -7.60 -10.30
CA ARG A 80 13.76 -6.36 -9.91
C ARG A 80 14.09 -5.54 -11.13
N ARG A 81 13.73 -4.26 -11.09
CA ARG A 81 14.00 -3.34 -12.21
C ARG A 81 14.48 -1.98 -11.71
N LYS A 82 15.43 -1.43 -12.43
CA LYS A 82 15.83 -0.04 -12.33
C LYS A 82 15.03 0.79 -13.33
N LEU A 83 14.11 1.57 -12.82
CA LEU A 83 13.31 2.48 -13.64
C LEU A 83 14.13 3.70 -14.03
N ASN A 84 13.87 4.26 -15.20
CA ASN A 84 14.57 5.41 -15.74
C ASN A 84 16.12 5.23 -15.83
N ALA A 85 16.59 4.02 -16.09
CA ALA A 85 18.01 3.70 -16.16
C ALA A 85 18.81 4.59 -17.14
N ARG A 86 18.15 5.12 -18.17
CA ARG A 86 18.75 6.04 -19.18
C ARG A 86 18.72 7.51 -18.77
N LYS A 87 18.17 7.85 -17.60
CA LYS A 87 18.04 9.22 -17.09
C LYS A 87 19.06 9.49 -16.00
N GLY A 88 19.14 10.75 -15.54
CA GLY A 88 20.05 11.11 -14.46
C GLY A 88 19.74 10.37 -13.15
N PRO A 89 20.74 10.20 -12.26
CA PRO A 89 20.62 9.41 -11.03
C PRO A 89 19.47 9.82 -10.13
N ALA A 90 19.15 11.12 -10.06
CA ALA A 90 18.09 11.65 -9.20
C ALA A 90 16.68 11.12 -9.51
N VAL A 91 16.44 10.67 -10.75
CA VAL A 91 15.14 10.10 -11.17
C VAL A 91 15.20 8.59 -11.41
N GLN A 92 16.36 7.97 -11.19
CA GLN A 92 16.48 6.51 -11.21
C GLN A 92 15.86 5.93 -9.95
N ALA A 93 15.12 4.85 -10.09
CA ALA A 93 14.41 4.24 -8.98
C ALA A 93 14.41 2.72 -9.08
N THR A 94 14.53 2.03 -7.97
CA THR A 94 14.36 0.57 -7.90
C THR A 94 12.88 0.24 -7.75
N ARG A 95 12.41 -0.77 -8.48
CA ARG A 95 11.11 -1.38 -8.29
C ARG A 95 11.26 -2.88 -8.18
N ILE A 96 10.63 -3.45 -7.17
CA ILE A 96 10.58 -4.89 -6.94
C ILE A 96 9.13 -5.35 -7.06
N GLN A 97 8.87 -6.28 -7.96
CA GLN A 97 7.63 -7.06 -7.97
C GLN A 97 7.77 -8.17 -6.94
N THR A 98 6.77 -8.37 -6.12
CA THR A 98 6.81 -9.30 -4.99
C THR A 98 5.76 -10.40 -5.12
N CYS A 99 6.05 -11.57 -4.56
CA CYS A 99 5.03 -12.57 -4.28
C CYS A 99 4.15 -12.07 -3.12
N ARG A 100 2.83 -11.96 -3.36
CA ARG A 100 1.89 -11.46 -2.35
C ARG A 100 1.87 -12.30 -1.09
N ASP A 101 1.85 -13.60 -1.26
CA ASP A 101 1.73 -14.54 -0.15
C ASP A 101 3.01 -14.56 0.68
N THR A 102 4.17 -14.62 0.03
CA THR A 102 5.46 -14.55 0.71
C THR A 102 5.65 -13.22 1.45
N TYR A 103 5.31 -12.09 0.81
CA TYR A 103 5.38 -10.77 1.44
C TYR A 103 4.51 -10.70 2.70
N LYS A 104 3.27 -11.16 2.58
CA LYS A 104 2.31 -11.22 3.69
C LYS A 104 2.83 -12.10 4.83
N GLN A 105 3.28 -13.31 4.52
CA GLN A 105 3.80 -14.25 5.51
C GLN A 105 5.01 -13.69 6.26
N GLN A 106 5.97 -13.10 5.55
CA GLN A 106 7.16 -12.51 6.17
C GLN A 106 6.80 -11.30 7.06
N MET A 107 5.88 -10.45 6.61
CA MET A 107 5.40 -9.32 7.44
C MET A 107 4.71 -9.82 8.70
N GLN A 108 3.81 -10.79 8.57
CA GLN A 108 3.11 -11.40 9.70
C GLN A 108 4.07 -12.07 10.67
N LYS A 109 5.03 -12.85 10.17
CA LYS A 109 6.06 -13.47 11.00
C LYS A 109 6.84 -12.44 11.83
N THR A 110 7.19 -11.31 11.22
CA THR A 110 7.93 -10.25 11.89
C THR A 110 7.08 -9.55 12.96
N ILE A 111 5.83 -9.22 12.64
CA ILE A 111 4.94 -8.50 13.56
C ILE A 111 4.50 -9.38 14.71
N PHE A 112 4.01 -10.60 14.44
CA PHE A 112 3.54 -11.52 15.49
C PHE A 112 4.69 -12.10 16.33
N GLY A 113 5.90 -12.17 15.79
CA GLY A 113 7.08 -12.63 16.51
C GLY A 113 7.69 -11.60 17.46
N ASN A 114 7.20 -10.36 17.47
CA ASN A 114 7.75 -9.31 18.33
C ASN A 114 6.97 -9.20 19.64
N SER A 115 7.60 -9.54 20.77
CA SER A 115 7.00 -9.54 22.11
C SER A 115 6.54 -8.17 22.62
N ASN A 116 6.99 -7.08 21.98
CA ASN A 116 6.55 -5.72 22.28
C ASN A 116 5.32 -5.28 21.46
N ILE A 117 4.87 -6.09 20.50
CA ILE A 117 3.71 -5.78 19.66
C ILE A 117 2.56 -6.73 20.00
N SER A 118 1.45 -6.18 20.46
CA SER A 118 0.18 -6.89 20.63
C SER A 118 -0.75 -6.51 19.48
N VAL A 119 -1.21 -7.49 18.72
CA VAL A 119 -2.16 -7.24 17.63
C VAL A 119 -3.59 -7.36 18.15
N VAL A 120 -4.40 -6.34 17.89
CA VAL A 120 -5.79 -6.25 18.33
C VAL A 120 -6.69 -6.19 17.10
N GLU A 121 -7.46 -7.27 16.87
CA GLU A 121 -8.45 -7.30 15.81
C GLU A 121 -9.69 -6.53 16.22
N ALA A 122 -9.81 -5.31 15.69
CA ALA A 122 -10.89 -4.40 16.00
C ALA A 122 -10.94 -3.22 15.00
N MET A 123 -12.10 -2.57 14.91
CA MET A 123 -12.27 -1.31 14.17
C MET A 123 -12.13 -0.13 15.13
N ALA A 124 -11.19 0.77 14.86
CA ALA A 124 -11.11 2.04 15.60
C ALA A 124 -12.30 2.94 15.23
N SER A 125 -13.03 3.41 16.22
CA SER A 125 -14.23 4.25 16.05
C SER A 125 -13.98 5.72 16.38
N SER A 126 -13.19 6.01 17.41
CA SER A 126 -12.82 7.37 17.83
C SER A 126 -11.55 7.36 18.67
N LEU A 127 -11.00 8.55 18.90
CA LEU A 127 -9.96 8.75 19.90
C LEU A 127 -10.60 9.09 21.27
N ILE A 128 -9.91 8.73 22.35
CA ILE A 128 -10.25 9.18 23.70
C ILE A 128 -9.45 10.45 23.96
N ILE A 129 -10.14 11.54 24.22
CA ILE A 129 -9.52 12.85 24.48
C ILE A 129 -9.97 13.31 25.87
N ASN A 130 -9.00 13.54 26.75
CA ASN A 130 -9.20 14.09 28.09
C ASN A 130 -8.29 15.32 28.25
N ASP A 131 -8.83 16.41 28.70
CA ASP A 131 -8.08 17.66 28.92
C ASP A 131 -7.23 18.09 27.71
N ASN A 132 -7.83 17.99 26.51
CA ASN A 132 -7.18 18.30 25.23
C ASN A 132 -5.94 17.42 24.90
N LYS A 133 -5.84 16.26 25.53
CA LYS A 133 -4.79 15.26 25.25
C LYS A 133 -5.42 13.94 24.81
N ILE A 134 -4.78 13.30 23.85
CA ILE A 134 -5.16 11.94 23.46
C ILE A 134 -4.70 10.98 24.55
N THR A 135 -5.63 10.16 25.04
CA THR A 135 -5.38 9.18 26.10
C THR A 135 -5.71 7.76 25.68
N GLY A 136 -6.13 7.55 24.43
CA GLY A 136 -6.42 6.22 23.91
C GLY A 136 -7.29 6.22 22.66
N VAL A 137 -7.80 5.02 22.37
CA VAL A 137 -8.66 4.74 21.19
C VAL A 137 -9.87 3.93 21.66
N LYS A 138 -11.05 4.28 21.19
CA LYS A 138 -12.27 3.45 21.27
C LYS A 138 -12.32 2.52 20.07
N VAL A 139 -12.60 1.25 20.32
CA VAL A 139 -12.68 0.24 19.27
C VAL A 139 -14.02 -0.48 19.31
N ASN A 140 -14.47 -0.92 18.13
CA ASN A 140 -15.74 -1.59 17.89
C ASN A 140 -16.99 -0.76 18.28
N SER A 141 -18.15 -1.30 18.02
CA SER A 141 -19.43 -0.68 18.38
C SER A 141 -19.73 -0.76 19.89
N ASP A 142 -19.09 -1.67 20.59
CA ASP A 142 -19.22 -1.86 22.06
C ASP A 142 -18.41 -0.83 22.85
N SER A 143 -17.72 0.06 22.17
CA SER A 143 -16.91 1.14 22.77
C SER A 143 -15.83 0.66 23.71
N ARG A 144 -15.24 -0.53 23.50
CA ARG A 144 -14.08 -0.98 24.26
C ARG A 144 -12.95 0.03 24.16
N GLU A 145 -12.39 0.42 25.27
CA GLU A 145 -11.34 1.43 25.35
C GLU A 145 -9.96 0.80 25.48
N ILE A 146 -9.01 1.34 24.72
CA ILE A 146 -7.61 0.96 24.78
C ILE A 146 -6.82 2.23 25.06
N TYR A 147 -6.24 2.32 26.25
CA TYR A 147 -5.56 3.51 26.73
C TYR A 147 -4.11 3.59 26.27
N SER A 148 -3.66 4.79 25.89
CA SER A 148 -2.30 5.09 25.45
C SER A 148 -2.03 6.58 25.48
N GLU A 149 -0.78 6.95 25.76
CA GLU A 149 -0.33 8.34 25.70
C GLU A 149 -0.10 8.83 24.26
N THR A 150 0.07 7.93 23.30
CA THR A 150 0.33 8.29 21.89
C THR A 150 -0.44 7.39 20.95
N VAL A 151 -1.03 7.97 19.92
CA VAL A 151 -1.74 7.25 18.87
C VAL A 151 -1.18 7.64 17.50
N ILE A 152 -0.78 6.65 16.71
CA ILE A 152 -0.32 6.82 15.32
C ILE A 152 -1.44 6.33 14.40
N LEU A 153 -1.96 7.22 13.56
CA LEU A 153 -3.02 6.89 12.63
C LEU A 153 -2.45 6.54 11.24
N THR A 154 -2.77 5.34 10.78
CA THR A 154 -2.37 4.84 9.47
C THR A 154 -3.57 4.25 8.73
N THR A 155 -4.67 5.01 8.67
CA THR A 155 -5.99 4.55 8.22
C THR A 155 -6.11 4.31 6.72
N GLY A 156 -5.26 4.92 5.94
CA GLY A 156 -5.21 4.75 4.50
C GLY A 156 -6.52 5.00 3.77
N THR A 157 -6.90 4.10 2.86
CA THR A 157 -8.13 4.21 2.07
C THR A 157 -9.39 3.80 2.82
N PHE A 158 -9.30 3.37 4.08
CA PHE A 158 -10.46 2.94 4.87
C PHE A 158 -11.19 4.08 5.55
N LEU A 159 -10.52 5.21 5.84
CA LEU A 159 -11.16 6.37 6.45
C LEU A 159 -12.22 6.96 5.52
N GLY A 160 -13.49 6.65 5.79
CA GLY A 160 -14.60 7.02 4.93
C GLY A 160 -14.48 6.48 3.50
N GLY A 161 -13.84 5.33 3.33
CA GLY A 161 -13.53 4.74 2.03
C GLY A 161 -14.75 4.50 1.16
N ARG A 162 -14.62 4.71 -0.16
CA ARG A 162 -15.64 4.43 -1.16
C ARG A 162 -15.03 3.79 -2.39
N ILE A 163 -15.66 2.71 -2.85
CA ILE A 163 -15.24 1.97 -4.04
C ILE A 163 -16.19 2.26 -5.18
N HIS A 164 -15.63 2.44 -6.37
CA HIS A 164 -16.36 2.58 -7.62
C HIS A 164 -15.95 1.44 -8.57
N ILE A 165 -16.93 0.70 -9.06
CA ILE A 165 -16.75 -0.38 -10.05
C ILE A 165 -17.82 -0.20 -11.11
N GLY A 166 -17.44 0.27 -12.30
CA GLY A 166 -18.39 0.69 -13.32
C GLY A 166 -19.32 1.78 -12.79
N ASP A 167 -20.61 1.57 -12.86
CA ASP A 167 -21.68 2.44 -12.38
C ASP A 167 -21.99 2.28 -10.89
N LYS A 168 -21.46 1.24 -10.26
CA LYS A 168 -21.72 0.92 -8.85
C LYS A 168 -20.75 1.67 -7.93
N SER A 169 -21.32 2.22 -6.83
CA SER A 169 -20.54 2.89 -5.79
C SER A 169 -21.06 2.47 -4.42
N PHE A 170 -20.15 2.06 -3.55
CA PHE A 170 -20.50 1.61 -2.19
C PHE A 170 -19.40 1.96 -1.19
N SER A 171 -19.79 2.09 0.08
CA SER A 171 -18.87 2.35 1.18
C SER A 171 -18.05 1.09 1.47
N SER A 172 -16.74 1.18 1.33
CA SER A 172 -15.81 0.11 1.64
C SER A 172 -14.39 0.67 1.62
N GLY A 173 -13.53 0.13 2.46
CA GLY A 173 -12.10 0.46 2.40
C GLY A 173 -11.37 -0.31 1.30
N ARG A 174 -11.82 -1.53 1.05
CA ARG A 174 -11.38 -2.47 0.01
C ARG A 174 -12.54 -3.41 -0.29
N VAL A 175 -12.58 -4.02 -1.48
CA VAL A 175 -13.60 -5.02 -1.82
C VAL A 175 -13.58 -6.15 -0.78
N GLY A 176 -14.71 -6.34 -0.09
CA GLY A 176 -14.89 -7.33 0.98
C GLY A 176 -14.54 -6.83 2.40
N ASP A 177 -14.09 -5.59 2.57
CA ASP A 177 -13.78 -5.03 3.89
C ASP A 177 -14.62 -3.76 4.15
N ASP A 178 -15.04 -3.54 5.38
CA ASP A 178 -15.79 -2.36 5.78
C ASP A 178 -14.94 -1.08 5.77
N ALA A 179 -15.59 0.06 5.55
CA ALA A 179 -14.96 1.37 5.69
C ALA A 179 -15.04 1.87 7.14
N SER A 180 -14.03 2.58 7.58
CA SER A 180 -13.98 3.23 8.91
C SER A 180 -14.75 4.55 8.89
N ILE A 181 -16.08 4.48 8.90
CA ILE A 181 -16.96 5.65 8.80
C ILE A 181 -17.06 6.39 10.14
N GLN A 182 -17.06 5.65 11.26
CA GLN A 182 -17.18 6.26 12.60
C GLN A 182 -15.97 7.16 12.89
N LEU A 183 -14.77 6.69 12.57
CA LEU A 183 -13.54 7.44 12.75
C LEU A 183 -13.49 8.70 11.84
N GLU A 184 -13.98 8.60 10.60
CA GLU A 184 -14.12 9.77 9.71
C GLU A 184 -15.06 10.81 10.32
N ARG A 185 -16.23 10.39 10.82
CA ARG A 185 -17.19 11.29 11.49
C ARG A 185 -16.59 11.94 12.73
N PHE A 186 -15.86 11.18 13.53
CA PHE A 186 -15.18 11.70 14.70
C PHE A 186 -14.22 12.83 14.31
N PHE A 187 -13.36 12.66 13.31
CA PHE A 187 -12.44 13.72 12.88
C PHE A 187 -13.16 14.97 12.36
N LYS A 188 -14.25 14.80 11.61
CA LYS A 188 -15.09 15.93 11.18
C LYS A 188 -15.69 16.68 12.35
N GLN A 189 -16.17 15.97 13.38
CA GLN A 189 -16.72 16.58 14.60
C GLN A 189 -15.65 17.32 15.42
N GLN A 190 -14.40 16.88 15.34
CA GLN A 190 -13.25 17.56 15.96
C GLN A 190 -12.75 18.78 15.12
N GLY A 191 -13.41 19.11 14.02
CA GLY A 191 -13.06 20.25 13.17
C GLY A 191 -11.92 19.99 12.17
N PHE A 192 -11.50 18.73 11.97
CA PHE A 192 -10.53 18.41 10.94
C PHE A 192 -11.14 18.50 9.55
N GLU A 193 -10.48 19.22 8.67
CA GLU A 193 -10.82 19.26 7.26
C GLU A 193 -10.42 17.95 6.59
N ILE A 194 -11.40 17.24 6.00
CA ILE A 194 -11.18 15.95 5.36
C ILE A 194 -11.48 16.07 3.87
N GLY A 195 -10.43 15.90 3.07
CA GLY A 195 -10.52 15.79 1.62
C GLY A 195 -10.63 14.34 1.13
N ARG A 196 -11.02 14.18 -0.14
CA ARG A 196 -11.03 12.86 -0.80
C ARG A 196 -9.92 12.77 -1.82
N LEU A 197 -9.18 11.65 -1.73
CA LEU A 197 -8.16 11.28 -2.71
C LEU A 197 -8.63 10.02 -3.45
N LYS A 198 -8.36 9.95 -4.74
CA LYS A 198 -8.68 8.77 -5.55
C LYS A 198 -7.43 7.99 -5.93
N THR A 199 -7.58 6.66 -5.99
CA THR A 199 -6.58 5.75 -6.55
C THR A 199 -7.25 4.84 -7.57
N GLY A 200 -6.48 4.38 -8.58
CA GLY A 200 -6.95 3.38 -9.54
C GLY A 200 -6.28 2.04 -9.29
N THR A 201 -7.01 0.97 -9.52
CA THR A 201 -6.47 -0.39 -9.54
C THR A 201 -6.34 -0.85 -10.98
N PRO A 202 -5.17 -1.37 -11.41
CA PRO A 202 -5.02 -1.91 -12.75
C PRO A 202 -5.90 -3.15 -12.95
N PRO A 203 -6.32 -3.45 -14.20
CA PRO A 203 -7.09 -4.65 -14.49
C PRO A 203 -6.28 -5.90 -14.13
N ARG A 204 -6.97 -6.93 -13.66
CA ARG A 204 -6.41 -8.25 -13.40
C ARG A 204 -6.93 -9.22 -14.45
N ILE A 205 -6.01 -9.78 -15.20
CA ILE A 205 -6.32 -10.69 -16.30
C ILE A 205 -6.10 -12.12 -15.82
N LEU A 206 -6.99 -13.02 -16.22
CA LEU A 206 -6.82 -14.44 -15.95
C LEU A 206 -5.58 -14.95 -16.70
N LYS A 207 -4.63 -15.54 -15.97
CA LYS A 207 -3.34 -15.97 -16.54
C LYS A 207 -3.50 -16.90 -17.75
N SER A 208 -4.47 -17.81 -17.71
CA SER A 208 -4.78 -18.74 -18.79
C SER A 208 -5.34 -18.06 -20.05
N SER A 209 -5.83 -16.82 -19.98
CA SER A 209 -6.34 -16.06 -21.12
C SER A 209 -5.28 -15.20 -21.81
N ILE A 210 -4.06 -15.17 -21.29
CA ILE A 210 -2.98 -14.34 -21.85
C ILE A 210 -2.27 -15.12 -22.95
N ASN A 211 -2.24 -14.56 -24.15
CA ASN A 211 -1.38 -15.04 -25.22
C ASN A 211 0.01 -14.39 -25.08
N TYR A 212 0.99 -15.18 -24.65
CA TYR A 212 2.36 -14.69 -24.48
C TYR A 212 3.18 -14.67 -25.79
N ASN A 213 2.64 -15.25 -26.89
CA ASN A 213 3.35 -15.29 -28.17
C ASN A 213 3.56 -13.86 -28.70
N GLY A 214 4.79 -13.52 -29.02
CA GLY A 214 5.15 -12.21 -29.54
C GLY A 214 5.27 -11.10 -28.50
N LEU A 215 4.99 -11.37 -27.21
CA LEU A 215 5.24 -10.39 -26.16
C LEU A 215 6.72 -10.30 -25.81
N GLN A 216 7.21 -9.10 -25.66
CA GLN A 216 8.59 -8.87 -25.25
C GLN A 216 8.79 -9.29 -23.78
N HIS A 217 9.76 -10.14 -23.53
CA HIS A 217 10.20 -10.50 -22.18
C HIS A 217 10.89 -9.32 -21.49
N GLN A 218 10.52 -9.11 -20.23
CA GLN A 218 11.18 -8.14 -19.35
C GLN A 218 11.69 -8.88 -18.10
N PRO A 219 12.92 -9.42 -18.13
CA PRO A 219 13.54 -10.06 -16.98
C PRO A 219 13.97 -9.02 -15.94
N SER A 220 14.42 -9.50 -14.79
CA SER A 220 15.11 -8.66 -13.81
C SER A 220 16.42 -8.10 -14.38
N ASP A 221 16.83 -6.96 -13.85
CA ASP A 221 18.17 -6.40 -14.08
C ASP A 221 19.16 -7.14 -13.16
N LYS A 222 20.07 -7.91 -13.74
CA LYS A 222 20.99 -8.79 -12.99
C LYS A 222 21.93 -8.04 -12.05
N GLU A 223 22.36 -6.84 -12.42
CA GLU A 223 23.28 -6.01 -11.64
C GLU A 223 22.58 -5.08 -10.64
N LEU A 224 21.24 -5.20 -10.51
CA LEU A 224 20.50 -4.34 -9.60
C LEU A 224 20.73 -4.77 -8.16
N PRO A 225 21.22 -3.88 -7.28
CA PRO A 225 21.37 -4.18 -5.86
C PRO A 225 19.99 -4.44 -5.21
N PHE A 226 20.01 -5.08 -4.05
CA PHE A 226 18.82 -5.19 -3.22
C PHE A 226 18.24 -3.81 -2.89
N LEU A 227 16.95 -3.76 -2.59
CA LEU A 227 16.30 -2.51 -2.18
C LEU A 227 16.73 -2.13 -0.75
N SER A 228 16.88 -3.11 0.11
CA SER A 228 17.40 -2.94 1.47
C SER A 228 18.93 -2.82 1.48
N TYR A 229 19.45 -1.85 2.22
CA TYR A 229 20.87 -1.75 2.53
C TYR A 229 21.35 -2.81 3.54
N LEU A 230 20.41 -3.43 4.25
CA LEU A 230 20.71 -4.41 5.30
C LEU A 230 20.56 -5.85 4.81
N HIS A 231 20.47 -6.06 3.49
CA HIS A 231 20.21 -7.37 2.89
C HIS A 231 21.24 -8.45 3.32
N ASP A 232 22.50 -8.11 3.46
CA ASP A 232 23.54 -9.05 3.89
C ASP A 232 23.30 -9.57 5.31
N GLN A 233 22.76 -8.73 6.20
CA GLN A 233 22.45 -9.10 7.59
C GLN A 233 21.34 -10.16 7.69
N TYR A 234 20.51 -10.25 6.64
CA TYR A 234 19.42 -11.22 6.54
C TYR A 234 19.79 -12.45 5.70
N GLY A 235 21.03 -12.55 5.25
CA GLY A 235 21.50 -13.66 4.43
C GLY A 235 20.83 -13.74 3.04
N LEU A 236 20.30 -12.63 2.54
CA LEU A 236 19.67 -12.57 1.23
C LEU A 236 20.72 -12.57 0.13
N ARG A 237 20.59 -13.48 -0.83
CA ARG A 237 21.46 -13.59 -2.02
C ARG A 237 20.62 -13.48 -3.29
N CYS A 238 21.22 -12.92 -4.35
CA CYS A 238 20.55 -12.75 -5.64
C CYS A 238 20.15 -14.09 -6.30
N ASP A 239 20.90 -15.14 -6.05
CA ASP A 239 20.73 -16.49 -6.59
C ASP A 239 19.57 -17.27 -5.95
N SER A 240 19.05 -16.81 -4.82
CA SER A 240 17.93 -17.46 -4.10
C SER A 240 16.53 -17.00 -4.56
N ILE A 241 16.44 -16.15 -5.59
CA ILE A 241 15.19 -15.57 -6.03
C ILE A 241 14.60 -16.37 -7.18
N ASN A 242 13.39 -16.90 -7.00
CA ASN A 242 12.60 -17.48 -8.08
C ASN A 242 12.03 -16.36 -8.96
N GLU A 243 12.78 -15.95 -9.96
CA GLU A 243 12.37 -14.88 -10.87
C GLU A 243 11.21 -15.30 -11.76
N ILE A 244 10.22 -14.41 -11.84
CA ILE A 244 9.14 -14.51 -12.81
C ILE A 244 9.24 -13.28 -13.72
N PRO A 245 9.55 -13.44 -15.00
CA PRO A 245 9.66 -12.32 -15.91
C PRO A 245 8.30 -11.67 -16.14
N CYS A 246 8.29 -10.34 -16.27
CA CYS A 246 7.15 -9.62 -16.79
C CYS A 246 7.16 -9.65 -18.33
N HIS A 247 6.04 -9.28 -18.93
CA HIS A 247 5.90 -9.17 -20.38
C HIS A 247 5.39 -7.78 -20.73
N ILE A 248 5.90 -7.22 -21.80
CA ILE A 248 5.51 -5.90 -22.28
C ILE A 248 4.50 -6.07 -23.40
N THR A 249 3.39 -5.36 -23.31
CA THR A 249 2.40 -5.19 -24.37
C THR A 249 2.11 -3.70 -24.58
N TYR A 250 1.47 -3.39 -25.68
CA TYR A 250 1.16 -2.02 -26.06
C TYR A 250 -0.34 -1.89 -26.34
N THR A 251 -0.88 -0.72 -26.07
CA THR A 251 -2.23 -0.36 -26.51
C THR A 251 -2.22 -0.09 -28.01
N ASN A 252 -3.31 -0.38 -28.68
CA ASN A 252 -3.51 -0.17 -30.11
C ASN A 252 -4.76 0.67 -30.38
N GLY A 253 -5.08 0.89 -31.66
CA GLY A 253 -6.23 1.68 -32.08
C GLY A 253 -7.56 1.16 -31.54
N GLU A 254 -7.75 -0.15 -31.50
CA GLU A 254 -8.94 -0.81 -30.94
C GLU A 254 -9.06 -0.55 -29.44
N THR A 255 -7.96 -0.72 -28.70
CA THR A 255 -7.90 -0.42 -27.27
C THR A 255 -8.29 1.03 -27.00
N HIS A 256 -7.75 1.97 -27.80
CA HIS A 256 -8.05 3.39 -27.66
C HIS A 256 -9.50 3.71 -28.00
N LYS A 257 -10.09 3.02 -28.99
CA LYS A 257 -11.49 3.17 -29.34
C LYS A 257 -12.39 2.73 -28.19
N ILE A 258 -12.18 1.52 -27.64
CA ILE A 258 -12.95 1.00 -26.52
C ILE A 258 -12.91 1.96 -25.33
N ILE A 259 -11.73 2.51 -25.00
CA ILE A 259 -11.57 3.45 -23.88
C ILE A 259 -12.35 4.75 -24.15
N ARG A 260 -12.28 5.31 -25.37
CA ARG A 260 -12.99 6.54 -25.72
C ARG A 260 -14.50 6.34 -25.69
N ASP A 261 -15.00 5.23 -26.23
CA ASP A 261 -16.43 4.92 -26.28
C ASP A 261 -17.01 4.73 -24.86
N ALA A 262 -16.20 4.20 -23.94
CA ALA A 262 -16.59 4.00 -22.55
C ALA A 262 -16.32 5.21 -21.63
N GLN A 263 -15.70 6.27 -22.10
CA GLN A 263 -15.25 7.40 -21.27
C GLN A 263 -16.41 8.09 -20.54
N ALA A 264 -17.54 8.29 -21.22
CA ALA A 264 -18.73 8.90 -20.63
C ALA A 264 -19.36 8.05 -19.51
N LEU A 265 -19.13 6.74 -19.52
CA LEU A 265 -19.62 5.83 -18.48
C LEU A 265 -18.70 5.80 -17.26
N SER A 266 -17.49 6.30 -17.38
CA SER A 266 -16.52 6.26 -16.27
C SER A 266 -16.85 7.30 -15.21
N PRO A 267 -17.04 6.90 -13.93
CA PRO A 267 -17.25 7.82 -12.82
C PRO A 267 -16.15 8.87 -12.66
N LEU A 268 -14.97 8.58 -13.19
CA LEU A 268 -13.83 9.50 -13.20
C LEU A 268 -14.02 10.68 -14.15
N PHE A 269 -14.68 10.47 -15.28
CA PHE A 269 -14.83 11.46 -16.34
C PHE A 269 -16.23 12.07 -16.41
N ASN A 270 -17.25 11.40 -15.88
CA ASN A 270 -18.62 11.91 -15.87
C ASN A 270 -18.95 12.83 -14.69
N GLY A 271 -17.95 13.19 -13.86
CA GLY A 271 -18.14 14.08 -12.71
C GLY A 271 -18.69 13.43 -11.45
N SER A 272 -18.96 12.12 -11.45
CA SER A 272 -19.47 11.42 -10.26
C SER A 272 -18.43 11.29 -9.14
N ILE A 273 -17.15 11.45 -9.45
CA ILE A 273 -16.06 11.44 -8.48
C ILE A 273 -15.42 12.82 -8.44
N GLU A 274 -15.74 13.58 -7.40
CA GLU A 274 -15.05 14.83 -7.08
C GLU A 274 -13.90 14.53 -6.13
N SER A 275 -12.70 14.37 -6.64
CA SER A 275 -11.52 14.17 -5.80
C SER A 275 -10.23 14.52 -6.51
N ALA A 276 -9.27 15.06 -5.75
CA ALA A 276 -7.91 15.24 -6.24
C ALA A 276 -7.22 13.89 -6.38
N GLY A 277 -6.62 13.63 -7.53
CA GLY A 277 -5.79 12.44 -7.70
C GLY A 277 -4.43 12.64 -7.03
N PRO A 278 -3.95 11.70 -6.18
CA PRO A 278 -2.59 11.77 -5.65
C PRO A 278 -1.51 11.58 -6.73
N ARG A 279 -1.93 11.16 -7.93
CA ARG A 279 -1.09 10.99 -9.12
C ARG A 279 -1.71 11.72 -10.30
N SER A 280 -1.51 13.01 -10.37
CA SER A 280 -2.05 13.85 -11.46
C SER A 280 -1.61 13.41 -12.85
N VAL A 281 -0.47 12.75 -12.98
CA VAL A 281 0.13 12.40 -14.27
C VAL A 281 -0.43 11.12 -14.90
N SER A 282 -0.98 10.20 -14.12
CA SER A 282 -1.44 8.90 -14.64
C SER A 282 -2.77 8.96 -15.39
N TYR A 283 -3.55 10.02 -15.21
CA TYR A 283 -4.93 10.08 -15.69
C TYR A 283 -5.20 11.19 -16.71
N THR A 284 -4.28 12.10 -16.92
CA THR A 284 -4.45 13.23 -17.82
C THR A 284 -4.01 12.96 -19.27
N HIS A 285 -3.43 11.81 -19.56
CA HIS A 285 -2.82 11.52 -20.86
C HIS A 285 -3.37 10.26 -21.56
N LEU A 286 -4.69 10.14 -21.63
CA LEU A 286 -5.35 9.14 -22.50
C LEU A 286 -5.12 9.37 -23.99
N THR A 287 -4.53 10.47 -24.35
CA THR A 287 -4.33 10.88 -25.77
C THR A 287 -2.90 10.69 -26.27
N LEU A 288 -1.96 10.29 -25.42
CA LEU A 288 -0.59 10.11 -25.86
C LEU A 288 -0.31 8.65 -26.23
N PRO A 289 0.46 8.42 -27.30
CA PRO A 289 1.05 7.13 -27.57
C PRO A 289 2.02 6.84 -26.43
N THR A 290 1.57 6.11 -25.45
CA THR A 290 2.37 5.85 -24.27
C THR A 290 3.13 4.55 -24.47
N ASN A 291 4.38 4.67 -24.83
CA ASN A 291 5.39 3.70 -24.46
C ASN A 291 5.53 3.76 -22.93
N ARG A 292 4.62 3.16 -22.19
CA ARG A 292 4.75 3.04 -20.75
C ARG A 292 4.75 1.58 -20.37
N GLU A 293 5.88 1.18 -19.87
CA GLU A 293 6.08 -0.03 -19.09
C GLU A 293 5.06 -0.04 -17.95
N VAL A 294 4.22 -1.04 -17.92
CA VAL A 294 3.26 -1.31 -16.85
C VAL A 294 3.87 -2.33 -15.90
#